data_6ed71380d209f34485ff11f2cd245984
#
_entry.id   6ed71380d209f34485ff11f2cd245984
#
_cell.length_a   1.000
_cell.length_b   1.000
_cell.length_c   1.000
_cell.angle_alpha   90.00
_cell.angle_beta   90.00
_cell.angle_gamma   90.00
#
_symmetry.space_group_name_H-M   'P 1'
#
loop_
_entity.id
_entity.type
_entity.pdbx_description
1 polymer ?
#
loop_
_entity_poly.entity_id
_entity_poly.type
_entity_poly.pdbx_seq_one_letter_code
_entity_poly.pdbx_strand_id
1 'polypeptide(L)'
;PDLDRARGVYLSSIPDYAGNPYVALRADSTHPLGTPSFTLDEYERATEEGCFKKFSKLDSLGRTRKALACVGPESLGQGKRGDISRIHPAGWHQQRYDFIPGQSLYNRCHLIAWSLCGENANRKNLLTGTRYLNETGMLPFEEQILNYIHDTGNHVLYRVTPMYNEEELVCRGVRLEAQSVEDHGKTLCFHVYCYNLQPHVQIDYATGRNQALGD
;
A
#
# COMPACT_ATOMS: atom_id res chain seq x y z
N PRO A 1 -6.54 -5.09 -19.78
CA PRO A 1 -5.18 -5.56 -19.61
C PRO A 1 -4.66 -5.09 -18.26
N ASP A 2 -4.10 -6.01 -17.53
CA ASP A 2 -3.50 -5.75 -16.23
C ASP A 2 -2.23 -4.90 -16.45
N LEU A 3 -2.28 -3.65 -16.02
CA LEU A 3 -1.14 -2.71 -16.16
C LEU A 3 0.11 -3.21 -15.42
N ASP A 4 -0.07 -4.07 -14.44
CA ASP A 4 1.03 -4.67 -13.70
C ASP A 4 1.71 -5.76 -14.54
N ARG A 5 0.97 -6.47 -15.39
CA ARG A 5 1.55 -7.34 -16.40
C ARG A 5 2.44 -6.57 -17.37
N ALA A 6 1.97 -5.42 -17.85
CA ALA A 6 2.77 -4.59 -18.75
C ALA A 6 4.05 -4.04 -18.09
N ARG A 7 4.09 -3.95 -16.76
CA ARG A 7 5.26 -3.49 -15.99
C ARG A 7 6.18 -4.61 -15.52
N GLY A 8 5.85 -5.87 -15.81
CA GLY A 8 6.71 -7.02 -15.55
C GLY A 8 6.90 -7.39 -14.07
N VAL A 9 5.92 -7.05 -13.21
CA VAL A 9 5.88 -7.51 -11.81
C VAL A 9 4.69 -8.44 -11.64
N TYR A 10 4.98 -9.68 -11.22
CA TYR A 10 4.00 -10.74 -11.03
C TYR A 10 4.15 -11.34 -9.65
N LEU A 11 3.06 -11.82 -9.05
CA LEU A 11 3.12 -12.55 -7.78
C LEU A 11 4.06 -13.76 -7.83
N SER A 12 4.12 -14.44 -8.97
CA SER A 12 5.03 -15.58 -9.18
C SER A 12 6.51 -15.22 -9.10
N SER A 13 6.86 -13.94 -9.25
CA SER A 13 8.24 -13.44 -9.11
C SER A 13 8.58 -12.97 -7.69
N ILE A 14 7.59 -12.89 -6.81
CA ILE A 14 7.79 -12.50 -5.42
C ILE A 14 8.26 -13.73 -4.63
N PRO A 15 9.39 -13.66 -3.91
CA PRO A 15 9.85 -14.77 -3.08
C PRO A 15 8.87 -15.03 -1.93
N ASP A 16 8.85 -16.26 -1.44
CA ASP A 16 8.09 -16.60 -0.24
C ASP A 16 8.57 -15.77 0.96
N TYR A 17 7.64 -15.47 1.86
CA TYR A 17 7.96 -14.76 3.08
C TYR A 17 9.00 -15.52 3.91
N ALA A 18 10.06 -14.85 4.29
CA ALA A 18 11.19 -15.42 5.03
C ALA A 18 11.55 -14.57 6.28
N GLY A 19 10.54 -13.92 6.89
CA GLY A 19 10.72 -13.13 8.11
C GLY A 19 10.91 -11.63 7.86
N ASN A 20 11.09 -11.18 6.63
CA ASN A 20 11.20 -9.76 6.29
C ASN A 20 9.83 -9.25 5.80
N PRO A 21 9.29 -8.14 6.36
CA PRO A 21 7.96 -7.65 6.00
C PRO A 21 7.84 -7.16 4.55
N TYR A 22 8.95 -6.91 3.87
CA TYR A 22 8.95 -6.46 2.47
C TYR A 22 10.12 -7.04 1.69
N VAL A 23 10.03 -6.95 0.37
CA VAL A 23 11.15 -7.15 -0.57
C VAL A 23 11.24 -5.98 -1.53
N ALA A 24 12.46 -5.56 -1.86
CA ALA A 24 12.71 -4.54 -2.87
C ALA A 24 12.52 -5.13 -4.27
N LEU A 25 11.90 -4.37 -5.17
CA LEU A 25 11.64 -4.76 -6.55
C LEU A 25 12.50 -3.94 -7.50
N ARG A 26 13.13 -4.60 -8.47
CA ARG A 26 14.05 -3.95 -9.43
C ARG A 26 15.15 -3.15 -8.71
N ALA A 27 15.68 -3.72 -7.65
CA ALA A 27 16.76 -3.12 -6.89
C ALA A 27 18.10 -3.25 -7.65
N ASP A 28 18.93 -2.25 -7.51
CA ASP A 28 20.32 -2.24 -7.98
C ASP A 28 21.21 -1.48 -6.99
N SER A 29 22.49 -1.30 -7.32
CA SER A 29 23.44 -0.60 -6.45
C SER A 29 23.10 0.89 -6.23
N THR A 30 22.41 1.50 -7.19
CA THR A 30 21.97 2.92 -7.11
C THR A 30 20.65 3.06 -6.37
N HIS A 31 19.75 2.06 -6.51
CA HIS A 31 18.42 2.05 -5.91
C HIS A 31 18.22 0.76 -5.07
N PRO A 32 18.85 0.67 -3.89
CA PRO A 32 18.80 -0.55 -3.09
C PRO A 32 17.40 -0.89 -2.56
N LEU A 33 16.50 0.09 -2.46
CA LEU A 33 15.10 -0.12 -2.10
C LEU A 33 14.17 -0.28 -3.32
N GLY A 34 14.75 -0.52 -4.50
CA GLY A 34 13.99 -0.76 -5.72
C GLY A 34 13.76 0.49 -6.57
N THR A 35 13.44 0.24 -7.83
CA THR A 35 13.23 1.29 -8.84
C THR A 35 11.75 1.37 -9.19
N PRO A 36 11.08 2.51 -8.96
CA PRO A 36 9.69 2.73 -9.36
C PRO A 36 9.50 2.65 -10.88
N SER A 37 8.27 2.36 -11.29
CA SER A 37 7.88 2.22 -12.69
C SER A 37 6.93 3.34 -13.15
N PHE A 38 7.11 4.57 -12.65
CA PHE A 38 6.32 5.72 -13.10
C PHE A 38 6.56 6.01 -14.57
N THR A 39 5.49 6.36 -15.28
CA THR A 39 5.57 6.83 -16.66
C THR A 39 5.97 8.31 -16.70
N LEU A 40 6.46 8.75 -17.85
CA LEU A 40 6.77 10.16 -18.07
C LEU A 40 5.52 11.03 -17.83
N ASP A 41 4.36 10.63 -18.37
CA ASP A 41 3.10 11.34 -18.20
C ASP A 41 2.69 11.47 -16.72
N GLU A 42 2.86 10.41 -15.93
CA GLU A 42 2.58 10.45 -14.49
C GLU A 42 3.49 11.44 -13.76
N TYR A 43 4.76 11.48 -14.15
CA TYR A 43 5.75 12.38 -13.57
C TYR A 43 5.51 13.85 -14.01
N GLU A 44 5.25 14.08 -15.29
CA GLU A 44 4.92 15.40 -15.81
C GLU A 44 3.67 15.97 -15.14
N ARG A 45 2.64 15.14 -14.97
CA ARG A 45 1.46 15.52 -14.22
C ARG A 45 1.79 15.99 -12.79
N ALA A 46 2.67 15.28 -12.09
CA ALA A 46 3.07 15.64 -10.73
C ALA A 46 3.82 16.98 -10.69
N THR A 47 4.63 17.28 -11.70
CA THR A 47 5.35 18.56 -11.80
C THR A 47 4.45 19.73 -12.19
N GLU A 48 3.45 19.50 -13.03
CA GLU A 48 2.54 20.54 -13.52
C GLU A 48 1.39 20.85 -12.57
N GLU A 49 0.73 19.82 -12.04
CA GLU A 49 -0.46 19.98 -11.19
C GLU A 49 -0.12 20.10 -9.69
N GLY A 50 1.05 19.62 -9.26
CA GLY A 50 1.35 19.46 -7.84
C GLY A 50 0.56 18.31 -7.23
N CYS A 51 -0.09 18.54 -6.08
CA CYS A 51 -0.85 17.49 -5.40
C CYS A 51 -2.10 17.08 -6.19
N PHE A 52 -2.24 15.77 -6.38
CA PHE A 52 -3.44 15.13 -6.90
C PHE A 52 -3.61 13.74 -6.28
N LYS A 53 -4.81 13.17 -6.40
CA LYS A 53 -5.11 11.80 -5.97
C LYS A 53 -6.08 11.14 -6.95
N LYS A 54 -5.82 9.88 -7.30
CA LYS A 54 -6.63 9.09 -8.21
C LYS A 54 -6.78 7.68 -7.66
N PHE A 55 -8.01 7.30 -7.36
CA PHE A 55 -8.37 5.96 -6.89
C PHE A 55 -9.11 5.23 -8.00
N SER A 56 -8.62 4.06 -8.38
CA SER A 56 -9.28 3.21 -9.36
C SER A 56 -10.63 2.72 -8.84
N LYS A 57 -11.61 2.55 -9.72
CA LYS A 57 -12.88 1.91 -9.36
C LYS A 57 -12.62 0.51 -8.81
N LEU A 58 -13.46 0.05 -7.90
CA LEU A 58 -13.46 -1.35 -7.48
C LEU A 58 -13.66 -2.27 -8.69
N ASP A 59 -13.07 -3.45 -8.66
CA ASP A 59 -13.27 -4.44 -9.72
C ASP A 59 -14.63 -5.16 -9.58
N SER A 60 -14.90 -6.11 -10.48
CA SER A 60 -16.15 -6.86 -10.47
C SER A 60 -16.38 -7.71 -9.22
N LEU A 61 -15.32 -8.01 -8.47
CA LEU A 61 -15.38 -8.74 -7.20
C LEU A 61 -15.45 -7.79 -5.99
N GLY A 62 -15.55 -6.48 -6.21
CA GLY A 62 -15.58 -5.48 -5.15
C GLY A 62 -14.21 -5.20 -4.51
N ARG A 63 -13.12 -5.66 -5.14
CA ARG A 63 -11.76 -5.47 -4.60
C ARG A 63 -11.21 -4.10 -4.97
N THR A 64 -10.41 -3.55 -4.07
CA THR A 64 -9.64 -2.33 -4.37
C THR A 64 -8.58 -2.59 -5.42
N ARG A 65 -8.35 -1.59 -6.23
CA ARG A 65 -7.30 -1.57 -7.26
C ARG A 65 -6.27 -0.50 -6.90
N LYS A 66 -5.34 -0.21 -7.81
CA LYS A 66 -4.28 0.77 -7.56
C LYS A 66 -4.80 2.16 -7.25
N ALA A 67 -4.05 2.86 -6.41
CA ALA A 67 -4.18 4.28 -6.14
C ALA A 67 -2.88 4.99 -6.54
N LEU A 68 -3.00 6.17 -7.15
CA LEU A 68 -1.88 7.04 -7.54
C LEU A 68 -2.13 8.43 -6.95
N ALA A 69 -1.12 9.00 -6.31
CA ALA A 69 -1.18 10.36 -5.80
C ALA A 69 0.15 11.08 -5.95
N CYS A 70 0.09 12.39 -6.11
CA CYS A 70 1.19 13.27 -5.79
C CYS A 70 0.85 13.92 -4.44
N VAL A 71 1.64 13.63 -3.43
CA VAL A 71 1.42 14.11 -2.06
C VAL A 71 2.47 15.15 -1.68
N GLY A 72 2.09 16.12 -0.88
CA GLY A 72 2.93 17.20 -0.45
C GLY A 72 2.29 17.96 0.72
N PRO A 73 2.83 19.11 1.12
CA PRO A 73 2.30 19.87 2.25
C PRO A 73 0.79 20.17 2.13
N GLU A 74 0.29 20.37 0.91
CA GLU A 74 -1.09 20.75 0.63
C GLU A 74 -2.07 19.57 0.74
N SER A 75 -1.59 18.32 0.66
CA SER A 75 -2.43 17.12 0.64
C SER A 75 -2.59 16.45 2.01
N LEU A 76 -1.77 16.80 2.99
CA LEU A 76 -1.70 16.13 4.28
C LEU A 76 -3.05 16.16 5.01
N GLY A 77 -3.39 15.05 5.67
CA GLY A 77 -4.61 14.95 6.45
C GLY A 77 -4.69 15.99 7.56
N GLN A 78 -5.83 16.64 7.70
CA GLN A 78 -6.08 17.68 8.67
C GLN A 78 -7.18 17.26 9.65
N GLY A 79 -7.00 17.61 10.93
CA GLY A 79 -7.99 17.37 11.97
C GLY A 79 -8.11 15.90 12.40
N LYS A 80 -9.31 15.51 12.84
CA LYS A 80 -9.57 14.15 13.32
C LYS A 80 -10.06 13.26 12.20
N ARG A 81 -9.58 12.02 12.19
CA ARG A 81 -10.13 10.96 11.32
C ARG A 81 -11.58 10.66 11.70
N GLY A 82 -12.43 10.54 10.69
CA GLY A 82 -13.80 10.05 10.90
C GLY A 82 -13.82 8.54 11.19
N ASP A 83 -14.97 8.06 11.64
CA ASP A 83 -15.21 6.62 11.86
C ASP A 83 -15.40 5.90 10.52
N ILE A 84 -14.65 4.82 10.31
CA ILE A 84 -14.75 3.93 9.17
C ILE A 84 -15.16 2.50 9.53
N SER A 85 -15.63 2.29 10.76
CA SER A 85 -15.97 0.96 11.28
C SER A 85 -17.04 0.22 10.48
N ARG A 86 -17.90 0.96 9.78
CA ARG A 86 -18.97 0.39 8.92
C ARG A 86 -18.50 -0.04 7.54
N ILE A 87 -17.26 0.28 7.14
CA ILE A 87 -16.71 -0.11 5.85
C ILE A 87 -16.08 -1.49 6.01
N HIS A 88 -16.55 -2.45 5.21
CA HIS A 88 -16.01 -3.79 5.14
C HIS A 88 -15.43 -4.01 3.73
N PRO A 89 -14.11 -3.94 3.54
CA PRO A 89 -13.48 -4.26 2.28
C PRO A 89 -13.70 -5.74 1.89
N ALA A 90 -13.48 -6.09 0.63
CA ALA A 90 -13.58 -7.47 0.16
C ALA A 90 -12.75 -8.41 1.05
N GLY A 91 -13.29 -9.58 1.38
CA GLY A 91 -12.64 -10.56 2.23
C GLY A 91 -12.61 -10.24 3.73
N TRP A 92 -13.43 -9.30 4.19
CA TRP A 92 -13.46 -8.90 5.59
C TRP A 92 -14.09 -9.97 6.50
N HIS A 93 -13.23 -10.78 7.14
CA HIS A 93 -13.59 -11.76 8.17
C HIS A 93 -12.74 -11.53 9.41
N GLN A 94 -13.05 -10.46 10.14
CA GLN A 94 -12.28 -10.05 11.33
C GLN A 94 -12.30 -11.12 12.41
N GLN A 95 -11.11 -11.42 12.94
CA GLN A 95 -10.91 -12.24 14.12
C GLN A 95 -9.97 -11.52 15.09
N ARG A 96 -10.07 -11.87 16.35
CA ARG A 96 -9.21 -11.35 17.40
C ARG A 96 -8.30 -12.47 17.93
N TYR A 97 -7.03 -12.13 18.11
CA TYR A 97 -6.01 -13.05 18.61
C TYR A 97 -5.17 -12.33 19.68
N ASP A 98 -5.00 -12.97 20.85
CA ASP A 98 -4.31 -12.37 22.00
C ASP A 98 -2.84 -12.04 21.70
N PHE A 99 -2.21 -12.79 20.78
CA PHE A 99 -0.81 -12.58 20.39
C PHE A 99 -0.61 -11.46 19.36
N ILE A 100 -1.67 -10.83 18.85
CA ILE A 100 -1.57 -9.70 17.94
C ILE A 100 -1.66 -8.39 18.76
N PRO A 101 -0.75 -7.43 18.58
CA PRO A 101 -0.88 -6.11 19.19
C PRO A 101 -2.22 -5.45 18.83
N GLY A 102 -3.01 -5.07 19.86
CA GLY A 102 -4.37 -4.58 19.67
C GLY A 102 -5.39 -5.65 19.32
N GLN A 103 -4.97 -6.92 19.25
CA GLN A 103 -5.76 -8.14 19.06
C GLN A 103 -6.47 -8.30 17.70
N SER A 104 -6.79 -7.24 16.99
CA SER A 104 -7.47 -7.31 15.69
C SER A 104 -6.53 -7.78 14.57
N LEU A 105 -6.91 -8.87 13.89
CA LEU A 105 -6.14 -9.37 12.74
C LEU A 105 -6.13 -8.37 11.60
N TYR A 106 -7.32 -7.95 11.15
CA TYR A 106 -7.46 -7.06 10.01
C TYR A 106 -7.64 -5.60 10.43
N ASN A 107 -7.02 -4.74 9.66
CA ASN A 107 -7.27 -3.30 9.64
C ASN A 107 -7.98 -2.96 8.33
N ARG A 108 -8.80 -1.92 8.36
CA ARG A 108 -9.23 -1.22 7.14
C ARG A 108 -8.05 -0.42 6.64
N CYS A 109 -7.19 -1.11 5.88
CA CYS A 109 -5.90 -0.60 5.50
C CYS A 109 -6.04 0.40 4.35
N HIS A 110 -5.60 1.64 4.57
CA HIS A 110 -5.55 2.62 3.49
C HIS A 110 -4.45 2.26 2.49
N LEU A 111 -4.74 2.39 1.19
CA LEU A 111 -3.72 2.32 0.15
C LEU A 111 -2.81 3.54 0.27
N ILE A 112 -3.37 4.74 0.12
CA ILE A 112 -2.67 5.99 0.43
C ILE A 112 -3.09 6.43 1.82
N ALA A 113 -2.14 6.54 2.73
CA ALA A 113 -2.40 6.88 4.13
C ALA A 113 -3.20 8.19 4.27
N TRP A 114 -4.12 8.23 5.23
CA TRP A 114 -4.85 9.46 5.54
C TRP A 114 -3.92 10.63 5.86
N SER A 115 -2.83 10.37 6.56
CA SER A 115 -1.82 11.39 6.87
C SER A 115 -1.22 12.04 5.63
N LEU A 116 -1.19 11.34 4.49
CA LEU A 116 -0.59 11.80 3.25
C LEU A 116 -1.59 12.47 2.29
N CYS A 117 -2.86 12.04 2.30
CA CYS A 117 -3.81 12.50 1.29
C CYS A 117 -5.18 12.95 1.83
N GLY A 118 -5.42 12.83 3.13
CA GLY A 118 -6.67 13.25 3.77
C GLY A 118 -7.90 12.39 3.45
N GLU A 119 -7.78 11.33 2.65
CA GLU A 119 -8.89 10.43 2.33
C GLU A 119 -9.08 9.38 3.43
N ASN A 120 -10.24 9.38 4.09
CA ASN A 120 -10.50 8.46 5.19
C ASN A 120 -11.51 7.37 4.85
N ALA A 121 -12.75 7.74 4.49
CA ALA A 121 -13.87 6.81 4.31
C ALA A 121 -14.11 6.42 2.83
N ASN A 122 -13.12 6.54 1.99
CA ASN A 122 -13.21 6.19 0.58
C ASN A 122 -12.98 4.68 0.40
N ARG A 123 -14.02 3.94 -0.01
CA ARG A 123 -13.94 2.49 -0.26
C ARG A 123 -12.88 2.09 -1.29
N LYS A 124 -12.57 2.97 -2.23
CA LYS A 124 -11.52 2.74 -3.25
C LYS A 124 -10.11 2.86 -2.68
N ASN A 125 -9.98 3.33 -1.44
CA ASN A 125 -8.70 3.51 -0.74
C ASN A 125 -8.56 2.59 0.49
N LEU A 126 -9.42 1.59 0.64
CA LEU A 126 -9.43 0.70 1.80
C LEU A 126 -9.42 -0.76 1.37
N LEU A 127 -8.53 -1.55 1.94
CA LEU A 127 -8.46 -2.99 1.72
C LEU A 127 -8.40 -3.74 3.06
N THR A 128 -8.72 -5.03 3.00
CA THR A 128 -8.53 -5.96 4.12
C THR A 128 -7.04 -6.26 4.26
N GLY A 129 -6.39 -5.55 5.18
CA GLY A 129 -4.97 -5.71 5.45
C GLY A 129 -4.73 -6.23 6.87
N THR A 130 -3.72 -7.06 7.03
CA THR A 130 -3.32 -7.51 8.35
C THR A 130 -2.70 -6.38 9.16
N ARG A 131 -2.70 -6.52 10.49
CA ARG A 131 -1.96 -5.63 11.39
C ARG A 131 -0.48 -5.55 10.97
N TYR A 132 0.10 -6.69 10.65
CA TYR A 132 1.49 -6.80 10.22
C TYR A 132 1.76 -6.02 8.92
N LEU A 133 0.91 -6.18 7.90
CA LEU A 133 1.01 -5.38 6.67
C LEU A 133 0.95 -3.88 6.98
N ASN A 134 -0.07 -3.48 7.74
CA ASN A 134 -0.35 -2.06 7.98
C ASN A 134 0.74 -1.38 8.82
N GLU A 135 1.19 -2.00 9.89
CA GLU A 135 2.10 -1.38 10.87
C GLU A 135 3.58 -1.73 10.66
N THR A 136 3.87 -2.99 10.30
CA THR A 136 5.25 -3.44 10.12
C THR A 136 5.73 -3.30 8.67
N GLY A 137 4.83 -3.53 7.71
CA GLY A 137 5.13 -3.43 6.29
C GLY A 137 5.03 -2.00 5.75
N MET A 138 3.82 -1.44 5.73
CA MET A 138 3.55 -0.16 5.04
C MET A 138 3.96 1.07 5.84
N LEU A 139 3.67 1.13 7.13
CA LEU A 139 3.85 2.32 7.96
C LEU A 139 5.26 2.92 7.88
N PRO A 140 6.36 2.14 7.94
CA PRO A 140 7.71 2.71 7.83
C PRO A 140 7.95 3.46 6.52
N PHE A 141 7.38 3.00 5.41
CA PHE A 141 7.49 3.67 4.11
C PHE A 141 6.61 4.91 4.03
N GLU A 142 5.40 4.86 4.58
CA GLU A 142 4.52 6.02 4.70
C GLU A 142 5.16 7.12 5.55
N GLU A 143 5.84 6.76 6.64
CA GLU A 143 6.60 7.69 7.48
C GLU A 143 7.80 8.30 6.76
N GLN A 144 8.51 7.56 5.92
CA GLN A 144 9.58 8.11 5.09
C GLN A 144 9.05 9.21 4.16
N ILE A 145 7.90 8.99 3.53
CA ILE A 145 7.26 10.00 2.67
C ILE A 145 6.86 11.22 3.50
N LEU A 146 6.19 11.01 4.62
CA LEU A 146 5.71 12.10 5.49
C LEU A 146 6.87 12.94 6.02
N ASN A 147 7.94 12.30 6.49
CA ASN A 147 9.14 12.97 6.98
C ASN A 147 9.82 13.78 5.87
N TYR A 148 9.95 13.23 4.66
CA TYR A 148 10.47 13.95 3.52
C TYR A 148 9.68 15.23 3.22
N ILE A 149 8.35 15.15 3.23
CA ILE A 149 7.48 16.31 3.02
C ILE A 149 7.67 17.36 4.10
N HIS A 150 7.73 16.95 5.37
CA HIS A 150 7.95 17.86 6.49
C HIS A 150 9.32 18.54 6.45
N ASP A 151 10.36 17.79 6.10
CA ASP A 151 11.73 18.28 6.11
C ASP A 151 12.04 19.22 4.92
N THR A 152 11.41 18.97 3.77
CA THR A 152 11.73 19.68 2.53
C THR A 152 10.65 20.63 2.02
N GLY A 153 9.39 20.41 2.40
CA GLY A 153 8.23 21.09 1.79
C GLY A 153 7.96 20.66 0.35
N ASN A 154 8.62 19.61 -0.13
CA ASN A 154 8.52 19.11 -1.49
C ASN A 154 7.48 17.99 -1.62
N HIS A 155 7.32 17.46 -2.83
CA HIS A 155 6.28 16.52 -3.22
C HIS A 155 6.85 15.13 -3.50
N VAL A 156 6.00 14.12 -3.32
CA VAL A 156 6.31 12.72 -3.62
C VAL A 156 5.21 12.15 -4.53
N LEU A 157 5.62 11.58 -5.65
CA LEU A 157 4.74 10.76 -6.48
C LEU A 157 4.68 9.36 -5.85
N TYR A 158 3.48 8.91 -5.52
CA TYR A 158 3.26 7.68 -4.75
C TYR A 158 2.15 6.84 -5.35
N ARG A 159 2.44 5.55 -5.59
CA ARG A 159 1.48 4.57 -6.09
C ARG A 159 1.46 3.35 -5.19
N VAL A 160 0.25 2.91 -4.87
CA VAL A 160 0.00 1.68 -4.11
C VAL A 160 -0.85 0.75 -4.94
N THR A 161 -0.36 -0.48 -5.16
CA THR A 161 -0.99 -1.48 -6.00
C THR A 161 -1.21 -2.77 -5.21
N PRO A 162 -2.44 -3.10 -4.82
CA PRO A 162 -2.74 -4.41 -4.25
C PRO A 162 -2.51 -5.51 -5.28
N MET A 163 -1.95 -6.63 -4.85
CA MET A 163 -1.68 -7.78 -5.71
C MET A 163 -2.51 -8.98 -5.24
N TYR A 164 -3.48 -9.36 -6.06
CA TYR A 164 -4.36 -10.49 -5.82
C TYR A 164 -3.92 -11.69 -6.65
N ASN A 165 -4.07 -12.89 -6.10
CA ASN A 165 -3.94 -14.10 -6.88
C ASN A 165 -5.32 -14.47 -7.44
N GLU A 166 -5.45 -14.44 -8.77
CA GLU A 166 -6.72 -14.74 -9.48
C GLU A 166 -7.94 -14.02 -8.87
N GLU A 167 -8.94 -14.77 -8.42
CA GLU A 167 -10.19 -14.26 -7.86
C GLU A 167 -10.19 -14.16 -6.33
N GLU A 168 -9.05 -14.29 -5.69
CA GLU A 168 -8.96 -14.16 -4.23
C GLU A 168 -9.43 -12.78 -3.76
N LEU A 169 -10.22 -12.73 -2.70
CA LEU A 169 -10.80 -11.49 -2.18
C LEU A 169 -9.81 -10.67 -1.32
N VAL A 170 -8.81 -11.33 -0.75
CA VAL A 170 -7.75 -10.67 0.03
C VAL A 170 -6.46 -10.66 -0.78
N CYS A 171 -5.83 -9.50 -0.91
CA CYS A 171 -4.56 -9.41 -1.64
C CYS A 171 -3.44 -10.15 -0.91
N ARG A 172 -2.51 -10.71 -1.68
CA ARG A 172 -1.32 -11.38 -1.15
C ARG A 172 -0.30 -10.40 -0.59
N GLY A 173 -0.31 -9.20 -1.09
CA GLY A 173 0.52 -8.10 -0.66
C GLY A 173 0.22 -6.84 -1.45
N VAL A 174 0.97 -5.78 -1.15
CA VAL A 174 0.85 -4.51 -1.85
C VAL A 174 2.21 -4.03 -2.34
N ARG A 175 2.25 -3.50 -3.55
CA ARG A 175 3.41 -2.78 -4.06
C ARG A 175 3.31 -1.32 -3.67
N LEU A 176 4.40 -0.80 -3.13
CA LEU A 176 4.55 0.62 -2.84
C LEU A 176 5.65 1.17 -3.75
N GLU A 177 5.32 2.19 -4.52
CA GLU A 177 6.27 2.90 -5.38
C GLU A 177 6.25 4.36 -5.02
N ALA A 178 7.41 4.92 -4.72
CA ALA A 178 7.53 6.34 -4.40
C ALA A 178 8.76 6.96 -5.05
N GLN A 179 8.62 8.23 -5.43
CA GLN A 179 9.71 9.03 -5.99
C GLN A 179 9.49 10.49 -5.62
N SER A 180 10.49 11.10 -5.01
CA SER A 180 10.49 12.56 -4.79
C SER A 180 10.47 13.30 -6.13
N VAL A 181 9.60 14.33 -6.24
CA VAL A 181 9.30 14.96 -7.52
C VAL A 181 10.36 15.99 -7.92
N GLU A 182 10.62 16.98 -7.06
CA GLU A 182 11.46 18.14 -7.40
C GLU A 182 12.92 17.79 -7.65
N ASP A 183 13.43 16.74 -7.01
CA ASP A 183 14.81 16.27 -7.18
C ASP A 183 14.95 14.99 -8.02
N HIS A 184 13.88 14.60 -8.73
CA HIS A 184 13.86 13.44 -9.61
C HIS A 184 14.22 12.10 -8.92
N GLY A 185 13.71 11.90 -7.71
CA GLY A 185 13.93 10.67 -6.93
C GLY A 185 15.29 10.57 -6.26
N LYS A 186 16.03 11.67 -6.17
CA LYS A 186 17.39 11.66 -5.62
C LYS A 186 17.40 11.38 -4.13
N THR A 187 16.46 11.97 -3.37
CA THR A 187 16.39 11.84 -1.93
C THR A 187 15.48 10.69 -1.51
N LEU A 188 14.33 10.50 -2.18
CA LEU A 188 13.39 9.45 -1.86
C LEU A 188 13.02 8.67 -3.13
N CYS A 189 13.32 7.38 -3.12
CA CYS A 189 13.03 6.48 -4.23
C CYS A 189 12.93 5.06 -3.71
N PHE A 190 11.76 4.43 -3.85
CA PHE A 190 11.61 3.02 -3.51
C PHE A 190 10.53 2.32 -4.36
N HIS A 191 10.68 1.03 -4.50
CA HIS A 191 9.69 0.12 -5.07
C HIS A 191 9.77 -1.19 -4.29
N VAL A 192 8.80 -1.42 -3.40
CA VAL A 192 8.79 -2.56 -2.51
C VAL A 192 7.47 -3.31 -2.61
N TYR A 193 7.51 -4.61 -2.31
CA TYR A 193 6.33 -5.43 -2.07
C TYR A 193 6.25 -5.75 -0.58
N CYS A 194 5.15 -5.37 0.05
CA CYS A 194 4.85 -5.67 1.45
C CYS A 194 3.89 -6.86 1.52
N TYR A 195 4.25 -7.88 2.30
CA TYR A 195 3.45 -9.10 2.45
C TYR A 195 2.20 -8.84 3.29
N ASN A 196 1.03 -9.27 2.78
CA ASN A 196 -0.23 -9.22 3.53
C ASN A 196 -0.46 -10.55 4.26
N LEU A 197 0.30 -10.77 5.29
CA LEU A 197 0.21 -11.93 6.18
C LEU A 197 0.28 -11.47 7.64
N GLN A 198 -0.01 -12.37 8.55
CA GLN A 198 0.17 -12.16 9.98
C GLN A 198 0.92 -13.36 10.54
N PRO A 199 2.07 -13.17 11.23
CA PRO A 199 2.76 -14.28 11.90
C PRO A 199 1.82 -15.05 12.81
N HIS A 200 1.91 -16.39 12.77
CA HIS A 200 1.10 -17.33 13.54
C HIS A 200 -0.40 -17.41 13.16
N VAL A 201 -0.78 -16.81 12.03
CA VAL A 201 -2.15 -16.90 11.51
C VAL A 201 -2.13 -17.47 10.10
N GLN A 202 -2.98 -18.45 9.84
CA GLN A 202 -3.27 -18.93 8.50
C GLN A 202 -4.46 -18.17 7.94
N ILE A 203 -4.30 -17.60 6.76
CA ILE A 203 -5.34 -16.86 6.04
C ILE A 203 -5.75 -17.64 4.80
N ASP A 204 -7.05 -17.87 4.63
CA ASP A 204 -7.64 -18.26 3.37
C ASP A 204 -7.88 -16.99 2.53
N TYR A 205 -7.00 -16.70 1.60
CA TYR A 205 -7.05 -15.49 0.78
C TYR A 205 -8.26 -15.44 -0.16
N ALA A 206 -8.81 -16.60 -0.51
CA ALA A 206 -10.02 -16.66 -1.33
C ALA A 206 -11.21 -15.97 -0.63
N THR A 207 -11.32 -16.11 0.68
CA THR A 207 -12.46 -15.65 1.47
C THR A 207 -12.12 -14.60 2.52
N GLY A 208 -10.90 -14.57 3.02
CA GLY A 208 -10.47 -13.79 4.18
C GLY A 208 -10.67 -14.50 5.51
N ARG A 209 -11.25 -15.71 5.52
CA ARG A 209 -11.36 -16.53 6.74
C ARG A 209 -9.97 -16.91 7.23
N ASN A 210 -9.83 -17.09 8.52
CA ASN A 210 -8.52 -17.27 9.12
C ASN A 210 -8.61 -18.03 10.44
N GLN A 211 -7.48 -18.60 10.85
CA GLN A 211 -7.32 -19.31 12.11
C GLN A 211 -5.87 -19.19 12.60
N ALA A 212 -5.68 -19.30 13.91
CA ALA A 212 -4.34 -19.43 14.46
C ALA A 212 -3.68 -20.72 13.97
N LEU A 213 -2.38 -20.64 13.65
CA LEU A 213 -1.59 -21.85 13.44
C LEU A 213 -1.46 -22.57 14.78
N GLY A 214 -1.68 -23.89 14.80
CA GLY A 214 -1.41 -24.72 15.97
C GLY A 214 0.08 -24.71 16.32
N ASP A 215 0.38 -24.92 17.59
CA ASP A 215 1.74 -25.11 18.09
C ASP A 215 2.40 -26.35 17.46
#